data_0f9bb3df1475ee08c6c7083a6359ecb0
#
_entry.id   0f9bb3df1475ee08c6c7083a6359ecb0
#
_cell.length_a   1.000
_cell.length_b   1.000
_cell.length_c   1.000
_cell.angle_alpha   90.00
_cell.angle_beta   90.00
_cell.angle_gamma   90.00
#
_symmetry.space_group_name_H-M   'P 1'
#
loop_
_entity.id
_entity.type
_entity.pdbx_description
1 polymer ?
#
loop_
_entity_poly.entity_id
_entity_poly.type
_entity_poly.pdbx_seq_one_letter_code
_entity_poly.pdbx_strand_id
1 'polypeptide(L)'
;MRITTQMLNESARKAGLPINNTSLLNFINKGSSTTGNTLLDALSKNSKANSTQKSSYEQLEKSANALEESAEFFSSEKEDNLFTHAKEFLSNYNDTLKKLGSSGSVLNDFYKQMMQETYGESKEGLAGIGIAADRNGYLSLDESKFDSADIDTLKNVLGGDSAFTVKTGYIASRIANNAESYLESMSSQYSAAGKNYSSYLNSKYNFWA
;
A
#
# COMPACT_ATOMS: atom_id res chain seq x y z
N MET A 1 20.21 -29.74 -21.69
CA MET A 1 20.25 -29.80 -20.24
C MET A 1 18.82 -29.68 -19.74
N ARG A 2 18.30 -30.64 -18.96
CA ARG A 2 16.92 -30.54 -18.43
C ARG A 2 16.99 -29.82 -17.10
N ILE A 3 16.31 -28.71 -17.00
CA ILE A 3 16.17 -27.97 -15.72
C ILE A 3 15.17 -28.74 -14.85
N THR A 4 15.56 -29.15 -13.68
CA THR A 4 14.70 -29.89 -12.75
C THR A 4 13.99 -28.93 -11.78
N THR A 5 12.83 -29.33 -11.28
CA THR A 5 12.05 -28.59 -10.27
C THR A 5 12.88 -28.23 -9.04
N GLN A 6 13.83 -29.11 -8.66
CA GLN A 6 14.73 -28.88 -7.54
C GLN A 6 15.67 -27.69 -7.78
N MET A 7 16.26 -27.58 -8.97
CA MET A 7 17.14 -26.44 -9.30
C MET A 7 16.43 -25.11 -9.32
N LEU A 8 15.16 -25.09 -9.79
CA LEU A 8 14.31 -23.89 -9.79
C LEU A 8 13.91 -23.50 -8.36
N ASN A 9 13.56 -24.48 -7.52
CA ASN A 9 13.18 -24.23 -6.13
C ASN A 9 14.39 -23.79 -5.27
N GLU A 10 15.58 -24.30 -5.51
CA GLU A 10 16.81 -23.84 -4.85
C GLU A 10 17.16 -22.40 -5.25
N SER A 11 17.03 -22.06 -6.51
CA SER A 11 17.27 -20.70 -7.01
C SER A 11 16.26 -19.70 -6.45
N ALA A 12 14.98 -20.08 -6.38
CA ALA A 12 13.92 -19.27 -5.81
C ALA A 12 14.13 -19.08 -4.29
N ARG A 13 14.55 -20.11 -3.57
CA ARG A 13 14.90 -20.04 -2.13
C ARG A 13 16.07 -19.09 -1.86
N LYS A 14 17.10 -19.14 -2.69
CA LYS A 14 18.26 -18.24 -2.58
C LYS A 14 17.90 -16.79 -2.91
N ALA A 15 16.88 -16.58 -3.74
CA ALA A 15 16.39 -15.25 -4.12
C ALA A 15 15.27 -14.71 -3.20
N GLY A 16 14.87 -15.44 -2.15
CA GLY A 16 13.79 -15.02 -1.23
C GLY A 16 12.39 -15.01 -1.88
N LEU A 17 12.21 -15.70 -3.01
CA LEU A 17 10.95 -15.73 -3.76
C LEU A 17 10.03 -16.86 -3.24
N PRO A 18 8.69 -16.66 -3.26
CA PRO A 18 7.76 -17.70 -2.86
C PRO A 18 7.84 -18.92 -3.80
N ILE A 19 7.98 -20.12 -3.20
CA ILE A 19 8.12 -21.39 -3.93
C ILE A 19 6.74 -21.88 -4.36
N ASN A 20 6.21 -21.37 -5.46
CA ASN A 20 5.02 -21.95 -6.08
C ASN A 20 5.14 -21.98 -7.61
N ASN A 21 6.05 -22.83 -8.10
CA ASN A 21 6.37 -22.97 -9.53
C ASN A 21 5.53 -24.05 -10.24
N THR A 22 4.53 -24.65 -9.56
CA THR A 22 3.73 -25.74 -10.14
C THR A 22 2.98 -25.30 -11.39
N SER A 23 2.49 -24.06 -11.42
CA SER A 23 1.82 -23.49 -12.60
C SER A 23 2.78 -23.21 -13.76
N LEU A 24 4.00 -22.75 -13.47
CA LEU A 24 5.02 -22.47 -14.47
C LEU A 24 5.56 -23.77 -15.11
N LEU A 25 5.79 -24.79 -14.29
CA LEU A 25 6.25 -26.11 -14.76
C LEU A 25 5.18 -26.84 -15.56
N ASN A 26 3.93 -26.77 -15.14
CA ASN A 26 2.80 -27.30 -15.93
C ASN A 26 2.64 -26.55 -17.24
N PHE A 27 2.91 -25.26 -17.28
CA PHE A 27 2.89 -24.44 -18.49
C PHE A 27 4.04 -24.81 -19.44
N ILE A 28 5.27 -24.93 -18.93
CA ILE A 28 6.45 -25.32 -19.73
C ILE A 28 6.30 -26.73 -20.24
N ASN A 29 5.81 -27.69 -19.45
CA ASN A 29 5.64 -29.09 -19.85
C ASN A 29 4.42 -29.33 -20.76
N LYS A 30 3.39 -28.49 -20.69
CA LYS A 30 2.22 -28.52 -21.58
C LYS A 30 2.46 -27.79 -22.92
N GLY A 31 3.47 -26.93 -22.98
CA GLY A 31 3.73 -26.00 -24.10
C GLY A 31 4.38 -26.65 -25.36
N SER A 32 4.47 -27.98 -25.41
CA SER A 32 5.08 -28.63 -26.58
C SER A 32 4.13 -28.78 -27.78
N SER A 33 2.87 -28.38 -27.72
CA SER A 33 1.94 -28.68 -28.81
C SER A 33 0.91 -27.62 -29.21
N THR A 34 1.00 -26.39 -28.74
CA THR A 34 -0.01 -25.38 -29.13
C THR A 34 0.59 -24.00 -29.37
N THR A 35 0.71 -23.66 -30.63
CA THR A 35 0.70 -22.34 -31.30
C THR A 35 1.08 -21.09 -30.51
N GLY A 36 2.05 -20.30 -31.00
CA GLY A 36 2.66 -19.11 -30.42
C GLY A 36 1.73 -17.99 -29.89
N ASN A 37 0.42 -18.09 -30.12
CA ASN A 37 -0.56 -17.11 -29.66
C ASN A 37 -0.86 -17.20 -28.14
N THR A 38 -0.79 -18.40 -27.53
CA THR A 38 -1.09 -18.60 -26.12
C THR A 38 0.00 -18.06 -25.20
N LEU A 39 1.24 -18.03 -25.65
CA LEU A 39 2.36 -17.48 -24.90
C LEU A 39 2.34 -15.96 -24.89
N LEU A 40 2.02 -15.34 -26.04
CA LEU A 40 1.81 -13.90 -26.17
C LEU A 40 0.58 -13.43 -25.37
N ASP A 41 -0.51 -14.21 -25.37
CA ASP A 41 -1.71 -13.92 -24.56
C ASP A 41 -1.44 -14.03 -23.04
N ALA A 42 -0.67 -15.05 -22.63
CA ALA A 42 -0.29 -15.20 -21.22
C ALA A 42 0.65 -14.08 -20.77
N LEU A 43 1.61 -13.67 -21.60
CA LEU A 43 2.51 -12.53 -21.34
C LEU A 43 1.74 -11.21 -21.31
N SER A 44 0.79 -11.00 -22.22
CA SER A 44 -0.01 -9.78 -22.25
C SER A 44 -0.98 -9.67 -21.06
N LYS A 45 -1.56 -10.80 -20.62
CA LYS A 45 -2.39 -10.84 -19.40
C LYS A 45 -1.57 -10.59 -18.15
N ASN A 46 -0.35 -11.13 -18.08
CA ASN A 46 0.56 -10.91 -16.95
C ASN A 46 1.06 -9.46 -16.89
N SER A 47 1.37 -8.86 -18.06
CA SER A 47 1.77 -7.45 -18.12
C SER A 47 0.64 -6.48 -17.74
N LYS A 48 -0.61 -6.79 -18.12
CA LYS A 48 -1.80 -6.00 -17.70
C LYS A 48 -2.07 -6.14 -16.18
N ALA A 49 -1.97 -7.35 -15.64
CA ALA A 49 -2.13 -7.58 -14.19
C ALA A 49 -1.07 -6.79 -13.41
N ASN A 50 0.18 -6.83 -13.83
CA ASN A 50 1.27 -6.10 -13.20
C ASN A 50 1.09 -4.58 -13.30
N SER A 51 0.63 -4.04 -14.44
CA SER A 51 0.37 -2.60 -14.59
C SER A 51 -0.79 -2.12 -13.71
N THR A 52 -1.85 -2.92 -13.60
CA THR A 52 -2.98 -2.62 -12.70
C THR A 52 -2.54 -2.65 -11.24
N GLN A 53 -1.74 -3.63 -10.85
CA GLN A 53 -1.23 -3.75 -9.50
C GLN A 53 -0.27 -2.60 -9.15
N LYS A 54 0.62 -2.24 -10.09
CA LYS A 54 1.50 -1.07 -9.95
C LYS A 54 0.68 0.21 -9.70
N SER A 55 -0.32 0.48 -10.56
CA SER A 55 -1.19 1.65 -10.42
C SER A 55 -1.96 1.66 -9.09
N SER A 56 -2.37 0.49 -8.58
CA SER A 56 -3.04 0.38 -7.28
C SER A 56 -2.12 0.77 -6.13
N TYR A 57 -0.85 0.33 -6.16
CA TYR A 57 0.12 0.70 -5.13
C TYR A 57 0.60 2.15 -5.24
N GLU A 58 0.74 2.73 -6.45
CA GLU A 58 1.00 4.16 -6.65
C GLU A 58 -0.13 5.03 -6.06
N GLN A 59 -1.38 4.61 -6.24
CA GLN A 59 -2.53 5.30 -5.66
C GLN A 59 -2.60 5.13 -4.14
N LEU A 60 -2.23 3.96 -3.61
CA LEU A 60 -2.17 3.71 -2.17
C LEU A 60 -1.10 4.56 -1.51
N GLU A 61 0.11 4.59 -2.08
CA GLU A 61 1.22 5.44 -1.61
C GLU A 61 0.79 6.92 -1.57
N LYS A 62 0.23 7.41 -2.67
CA LYS A 62 -0.25 8.80 -2.74
C LYS A 62 -1.31 9.12 -1.69
N SER A 63 -2.30 8.25 -1.50
CA SER A 63 -3.36 8.49 -0.50
C SER A 63 -2.82 8.41 0.93
N ALA A 64 -1.87 7.52 1.19
CA ALA A 64 -1.25 7.38 2.50
C ALA A 64 -0.35 8.59 2.84
N ASN A 65 0.44 9.09 1.89
CA ASN A 65 1.22 10.32 2.07
C ASN A 65 0.31 11.53 2.35
N ALA A 66 -0.79 11.67 1.60
CA ALA A 66 -1.76 12.75 1.85
C ALA A 66 -2.41 12.64 3.23
N LEU A 67 -2.66 11.42 3.71
CA LEU A 67 -3.19 11.20 5.07
C LEU A 67 -2.13 11.55 6.13
N GLU A 68 -0.87 11.18 5.93
CA GLU A 68 0.24 11.54 6.83
C GLU A 68 0.39 13.06 6.91
N GLU A 69 0.46 13.75 5.77
CA GLU A 69 0.55 15.22 5.68
C GLU A 69 -0.62 15.92 6.39
N SER A 70 -1.85 15.41 6.19
CA SER A 70 -3.03 15.97 6.86
C SER A 70 -3.06 15.70 8.37
N ALA A 71 -2.45 14.60 8.85
CA ALA A 71 -2.26 14.35 10.27
C ALA A 71 -1.20 15.28 10.88
N GLU A 72 -0.10 15.54 10.15
CA GLU A 72 0.95 16.47 10.59
C GLU A 72 0.45 17.90 10.73
N PHE A 73 -0.54 18.32 9.92
CA PHE A 73 -1.13 19.66 10.05
C PHE A 73 -1.65 19.91 11.47
N PHE A 74 -2.32 18.94 12.08
CA PHE A 74 -2.83 19.07 13.46
C PHE A 74 -1.72 19.15 14.51
N SER A 75 -0.50 18.74 14.19
CA SER A 75 0.67 18.87 15.05
C SER A 75 1.29 20.27 15.01
N SER A 76 0.90 21.13 14.07
CA SER A 76 1.55 22.42 13.81
C SER A 76 0.95 23.61 14.57
N GLU A 77 0.07 23.41 15.55
CA GLU A 77 -0.59 24.44 16.37
C GLU A 77 -1.36 25.55 15.60
N LYS A 78 -1.60 25.35 14.30
CA LYS A 78 -2.36 26.31 13.49
C LYS A 78 -3.85 26.15 13.76
N GLU A 79 -4.49 27.22 14.22
CA GLU A 79 -5.93 27.23 14.53
C GLU A 79 -6.80 27.60 13.32
N ASP A 80 -6.19 28.15 12.26
CA ASP A 80 -6.92 28.64 11.11
C ASP A 80 -7.49 27.48 10.27
N ASN A 81 -8.80 27.56 10.00
CA ASN A 81 -9.49 26.59 9.12
C ASN A 81 -9.54 25.14 9.59
N LEU A 82 -9.60 24.88 10.90
CA LEU A 82 -9.67 23.52 11.47
C LEU A 82 -10.75 22.66 10.82
N PHE A 83 -11.89 23.22 10.49
CA PHE A 83 -12.99 22.51 9.82
C PHE A 83 -12.57 21.99 8.42
N THR A 84 -11.92 22.82 7.63
CA THR A 84 -11.44 22.44 6.30
C THR A 84 -10.40 21.33 6.39
N HIS A 85 -9.45 21.45 7.33
CA HIS A 85 -8.42 20.44 7.55
C HIS A 85 -8.98 19.15 8.13
N ALA A 86 -9.99 19.21 8.99
CA ALA A 86 -10.69 18.03 9.47
C ALA A 86 -11.38 17.29 8.32
N LYS A 87 -12.08 18.00 7.43
CA LYS A 87 -12.67 17.40 6.21
C LYS A 87 -11.63 16.76 5.31
N GLU A 88 -10.51 17.43 5.08
CA GLU A 88 -9.41 16.91 4.28
C GLU A 88 -8.81 15.65 4.90
N PHE A 89 -8.53 15.68 6.20
CA PHE A 89 -8.01 14.52 6.93
C PHE A 89 -8.96 13.31 6.85
N LEU A 90 -10.27 13.51 7.06
CA LEU A 90 -11.26 12.44 6.95
C LEU A 90 -11.39 11.93 5.51
N SER A 91 -11.29 12.80 4.52
CA SER A 91 -11.27 12.40 3.11
C SER A 91 -10.06 11.52 2.80
N ASN A 92 -8.86 11.93 3.23
CA ASN A 92 -7.62 11.19 3.04
C ASN A 92 -7.62 9.85 3.80
N TYR A 93 -8.19 9.82 5.02
CA TYR A 93 -8.43 8.60 5.77
C TYR A 93 -9.30 7.61 4.98
N ASN A 94 -10.43 8.09 4.48
CA ASN A 94 -11.38 7.27 3.71
C ASN A 94 -10.78 6.77 2.39
N ASP A 95 -10.04 7.60 1.68
CA ASP A 95 -9.37 7.22 0.44
C ASP A 95 -8.31 6.15 0.70
N THR A 96 -7.50 6.30 1.73
CA THR A 96 -6.49 5.31 2.14
C THR A 96 -7.16 3.99 2.51
N LEU A 97 -8.21 4.03 3.34
CA LEU A 97 -8.97 2.84 3.74
C LEU A 97 -9.57 2.09 2.54
N LYS A 98 -10.09 2.83 1.56
CA LYS A 98 -10.63 2.28 0.31
C LYS A 98 -9.54 1.61 -0.54
N LYS A 99 -8.36 2.24 -0.67
CA LYS A 99 -7.24 1.68 -1.44
C LYS A 99 -6.67 0.42 -0.78
N LEU A 100 -6.56 0.38 0.54
CA LEU A 100 -6.20 -0.82 1.28
C LEU A 100 -7.14 -1.98 0.99
N GLY A 101 -8.46 -1.74 1.00
CA GLY A 101 -9.47 -2.77 0.72
C GLY A 101 -9.50 -3.28 -0.72
N SER A 102 -8.91 -2.56 -1.67
CA SER A 102 -8.93 -2.93 -3.09
C SER A 102 -7.78 -3.82 -3.54
N SER A 103 -6.75 -4.01 -2.73
CA SER A 103 -5.50 -4.66 -3.15
C SER A 103 -5.45 -6.17 -2.94
N GLY A 104 -6.34 -6.75 -2.12
CA GLY A 104 -6.35 -8.18 -1.77
C GLY A 104 -5.06 -8.68 -1.09
N SER A 105 -4.27 -7.80 -0.50
CA SER A 105 -3.03 -8.12 0.22
C SER A 105 -3.33 -8.29 1.71
N VAL A 106 -2.85 -9.40 2.30
CA VAL A 106 -2.96 -9.65 3.76
C VAL A 106 -2.38 -8.52 4.60
N LEU A 107 -1.28 -7.91 4.13
CA LEU A 107 -0.66 -6.79 4.82
C LEU A 107 -1.52 -5.53 4.75
N ASN A 108 -2.18 -5.28 3.62
CA ASN A 108 -3.09 -4.15 3.48
C ASN A 108 -4.38 -4.36 4.30
N ASP A 109 -4.88 -5.59 4.41
CA ASP A 109 -5.98 -5.92 5.31
C ASP A 109 -5.61 -5.67 6.78
N PHE A 110 -4.37 -5.99 7.16
CA PHE A 110 -3.85 -5.69 8.50
C PHE A 110 -3.79 -4.18 8.76
N TYR A 111 -3.27 -3.36 7.83
CA TYR A 111 -3.28 -1.91 8.00
C TYR A 111 -4.70 -1.33 8.05
N LYS A 112 -5.61 -1.86 7.24
CA LYS A 112 -7.03 -1.49 7.29
C LYS A 112 -7.62 -1.74 8.67
N GLN A 113 -7.35 -2.90 9.26
CA GLN A 113 -7.78 -3.24 10.61
C GLN A 113 -7.17 -2.29 11.64
N MET A 114 -5.86 -2.00 11.57
CA MET A 114 -5.20 -1.04 12.47
C MET A 114 -5.85 0.35 12.43
N MET A 115 -6.19 0.86 11.24
CA MET A 115 -6.88 2.15 11.10
C MET A 115 -8.25 2.11 11.79
N GLN A 116 -9.02 1.04 11.60
CA GLN A 116 -10.34 0.87 12.22
C GLN A 116 -10.25 0.72 13.75
N GLU A 117 -9.25 0.01 14.25
CA GLU A 117 -9.00 -0.11 15.70
C GLU A 117 -8.61 1.22 16.31
N THR A 118 -7.76 2.02 15.64
CA THR A 118 -7.38 3.37 16.08
C THR A 118 -8.60 4.29 16.22
N TYR A 119 -9.53 4.23 15.26
CA TYR A 119 -10.82 4.92 15.41
C TYR A 119 -11.61 4.38 16.61
N GLY A 120 -11.68 3.04 16.76
CA GLY A 120 -12.42 2.40 17.86
C GLY A 120 -11.95 2.85 19.25
N GLU A 121 -10.64 3.01 19.44
CA GLU A 121 -10.04 3.50 20.69
C GLU A 121 -10.38 4.97 21.00
N SER A 122 -10.61 5.77 19.95
CA SER A 122 -10.91 7.22 20.08
C SER A 122 -12.37 7.57 19.84
N LYS A 123 -13.23 6.55 19.68
CA LYS A 123 -14.62 6.69 19.21
C LYS A 123 -15.45 7.70 20.01
N GLU A 124 -15.34 7.69 21.33
CA GLU A 124 -16.16 8.57 22.19
C GLU A 124 -15.80 10.04 21.98
N GLY A 125 -14.50 10.37 21.97
CA GLY A 125 -14.03 11.73 21.71
C GLY A 125 -14.40 12.21 20.31
N LEU A 126 -14.20 11.36 19.29
CA LEU A 126 -14.53 11.65 17.90
C LEU A 126 -16.04 11.87 17.72
N ALA A 127 -16.88 11.04 18.33
CA ALA A 127 -18.34 11.22 18.28
C ALA A 127 -18.80 12.52 18.98
N GLY A 128 -18.09 12.95 20.02
CA GLY A 128 -18.33 14.21 20.72
C GLY A 128 -18.19 15.44 19.82
N ILE A 129 -17.25 15.40 18.87
CA ILE A 129 -17.01 16.45 17.87
C ILE A 129 -17.67 16.18 16.51
N GLY A 130 -18.58 15.22 16.42
CA GLY A 130 -19.36 14.94 15.21
C GLY A 130 -18.69 14.00 14.21
N ILE A 131 -17.59 13.31 14.55
CA ILE A 131 -16.94 12.34 13.67
C ILE A 131 -17.44 10.94 14.01
N ALA A 132 -18.01 10.25 13.01
CA ALA A 132 -18.54 8.90 13.16
C ALA A 132 -18.09 7.98 12.01
N ALA A 133 -17.90 6.70 12.31
CA ALA A 133 -17.61 5.69 11.29
C ALA A 133 -18.85 4.91 10.89
N ASP A 134 -18.95 4.57 9.61
CA ASP A 134 -19.92 3.61 9.11
C ASP A 134 -19.50 2.17 9.40
N ARG A 135 -20.31 1.18 8.91
CA ARG A 135 -20.04 -0.26 9.09
C ARG A 135 -18.76 -0.73 8.39
N ASN A 136 -18.26 0.01 7.42
CA ASN A 136 -17.05 -0.29 6.67
C ASN A 136 -15.82 0.42 7.26
N GLY A 137 -16.03 1.30 8.25
CA GLY A 137 -14.99 2.10 8.89
C GLY A 137 -14.73 3.43 8.19
N TYR A 138 -15.54 3.85 7.21
CA TYR A 138 -15.43 5.17 6.60
C TYR A 138 -15.95 6.23 7.55
N LEU A 139 -15.17 7.30 7.69
CA LEU A 139 -15.48 8.40 8.59
C LEU A 139 -16.34 9.46 7.91
N SER A 140 -17.29 10.01 8.65
CA SER A 140 -18.13 11.14 8.27
C SER A 140 -18.09 12.22 9.33
N LEU A 141 -18.32 13.48 8.93
CA LEU A 141 -18.34 14.66 9.78
C LEU A 141 -19.74 15.25 9.81
N ASP A 142 -20.28 15.44 11.02
CA ASP A 142 -21.45 16.27 11.28
C ASP A 142 -20.97 17.71 11.52
N GLU A 143 -21.19 18.57 10.52
CA GLU A 143 -20.74 19.97 10.54
C GLU A 143 -21.31 20.74 11.74
N SER A 144 -22.60 20.53 12.06
CA SER A 144 -23.25 21.25 13.15
C SER A 144 -22.65 20.91 14.52
N LYS A 145 -22.28 19.66 14.73
CA LYS A 145 -21.60 19.23 15.97
C LYS A 145 -20.16 19.74 16.03
N PHE A 146 -19.46 19.69 14.91
CA PHE A 146 -18.08 20.17 14.84
C PHE A 146 -17.99 21.67 15.13
N ASP A 147 -18.84 22.48 14.51
CA ASP A 147 -18.88 23.93 14.71
C ASP A 147 -19.33 24.33 16.12
N SER A 148 -20.10 23.48 16.81
CA SER A 148 -20.55 23.71 18.18
C SER A 148 -19.57 23.22 19.24
N ALA A 149 -18.54 22.43 18.84
CA ALA A 149 -17.51 21.95 19.76
C ALA A 149 -16.56 23.10 20.14
N ASP A 150 -16.14 23.12 21.40
CA ASP A 150 -15.15 24.08 21.83
C ASP A 150 -13.75 23.73 21.29
N ILE A 151 -12.92 24.76 21.14
CA ILE A 151 -11.60 24.64 20.54
C ILE A 151 -10.67 23.70 21.33
N ASP A 152 -10.78 23.66 22.62
CA ASP A 152 -9.95 22.81 23.48
C ASP A 152 -10.34 21.34 23.29
N THR A 153 -11.63 21.04 23.14
CA THR A 153 -12.12 19.70 22.81
C THR A 153 -11.63 19.28 21.41
N LEU A 154 -11.71 20.16 20.41
CA LEU A 154 -11.18 19.88 19.07
C LEU A 154 -9.68 19.57 19.10
N LYS A 155 -8.89 20.36 19.84
CA LYS A 155 -7.46 20.13 20.01
C LYS A 155 -7.15 18.82 20.75
N ASN A 156 -7.91 18.48 21.77
CA ASN A 156 -7.72 17.23 22.50
C ASN A 156 -8.02 15.98 21.64
N VAL A 157 -8.98 16.09 20.73
CA VAL A 157 -9.44 14.95 19.92
C VAL A 157 -8.70 14.81 18.59
N LEU A 158 -8.35 15.93 17.93
CA LEU A 158 -7.68 15.98 16.63
C LEU A 158 -6.29 16.62 16.67
N GLY A 159 -5.91 17.30 17.74
CA GLY A 159 -4.62 17.98 17.81
C GLY A 159 -3.42 17.04 17.71
N GLY A 160 -2.21 17.60 17.64
CA GLY A 160 -0.98 16.86 17.44
C GLY A 160 -0.62 15.86 18.54
N ASP A 161 -1.17 16.03 19.73
CA ASP A 161 -1.01 15.07 20.85
C ASP A 161 -2.15 14.06 20.93
N SER A 162 -3.15 14.16 20.06
CA SER A 162 -4.26 13.22 20.01
C SER A 162 -3.79 11.83 19.62
N ALA A 163 -4.20 10.83 20.41
CA ALA A 163 -3.88 9.44 20.10
C ALA A 163 -4.40 9.01 18.72
N PHE A 164 -5.57 9.52 18.30
CA PHE A 164 -6.15 9.24 17.01
C PHE A 164 -5.29 9.79 15.86
N THR A 165 -4.95 11.06 15.92
CA THR A 165 -4.17 11.73 14.86
C THR A 165 -2.75 11.18 14.76
N VAL A 166 -2.06 11.03 15.91
CA VAL A 166 -0.68 10.50 15.97
C VAL A 166 -0.61 9.07 15.45
N LYS A 167 -1.51 8.18 15.91
CA LYS A 167 -1.52 6.79 15.45
C LYS A 167 -1.91 6.68 13.99
N THR A 168 -2.88 7.47 13.53
CA THR A 168 -3.30 7.47 12.11
C THR A 168 -2.17 7.94 11.21
N GLY A 169 -1.47 9.03 11.54
CA GLY A 169 -0.29 9.51 10.80
C GLY A 169 0.82 8.46 10.75
N TYR A 170 1.13 7.83 11.90
CA TYR A 170 2.12 6.75 11.94
C TYR A 170 1.74 5.56 11.05
N ILE A 171 0.47 5.12 11.09
CA ILE A 171 -0.02 4.03 10.23
C ILE A 171 0.08 4.44 8.76
N ALA A 172 -0.30 5.68 8.42
CA ALA A 172 -0.23 6.22 7.07
C ALA A 172 1.21 6.20 6.52
N SER A 173 2.18 6.66 7.31
CA SER A 173 3.61 6.58 6.97
C SER A 173 4.06 5.14 6.70
N ARG A 174 3.63 4.18 7.51
CA ARG A 174 3.96 2.75 7.32
C ARG A 174 3.33 2.18 6.04
N ILE A 175 2.11 2.59 5.71
CA ILE A 175 1.45 2.20 4.46
C ILE A 175 2.20 2.77 3.26
N ALA A 176 2.57 4.05 3.28
CA ALA A 176 3.32 4.72 2.21
C ALA A 176 4.66 4.04 1.95
N ASN A 177 5.47 3.85 3.00
CA ASN A 177 6.77 3.19 2.92
C ASN A 177 6.66 1.74 2.40
N ASN A 178 5.61 1.01 2.79
CA ASN A 178 5.38 -0.34 2.29
C ASN A 178 4.97 -0.34 0.81
N ALA A 179 4.13 0.60 0.40
CA ALA A 179 3.71 0.74 -0.99
C ALA A 179 4.91 1.12 -1.89
N GLU A 180 5.75 2.07 -1.45
CA GLU A 180 7.00 2.45 -2.13
C GLU A 180 7.94 1.25 -2.29
N SER A 181 8.22 0.52 -1.19
CA SER A 181 9.08 -0.67 -1.23
C SER A 181 8.56 -1.74 -2.19
N TYR A 182 7.24 -1.90 -2.28
CA TYR A 182 6.62 -2.81 -3.24
C TYR A 182 6.83 -2.32 -4.68
N LEU A 183 6.65 -1.04 -4.96
CA LEU A 183 6.86 -0.42 -6.27
C LEU A 183 8.33 -0.52 -6.71
N GLU A 184 9.27 -0.29 -5.81
CA GLU A 184 10.70 -0.47 -6.05
C GLU A 184 11.02 -1.92 -6.42
N SER A 185 10.46 -2.90 -5.69
CA SER A 185 10.65 -4.31 -5.98
C SER A 185 10.12 -4.69 -7.36
N MET A 186 8.97 -4.14 -7.76
CA MET A 186 8.41 -4.33 -9.10
C MET A 186 9.31 -3.71 -10.18
N SER A 187 9.83 -2.50 -9.96
CA SER A 187 10.69 -1.81 -10.92
C SER A 187 12.04 -2.51 -11.08
N SER A 188 12.62 -3.05 -10.01
CA SER A 188 13.88 -3.79 -10.04
C SER A 188 13.74 -5.14 -10.77
N GLN A 189 12.59 -5.81 -10.65
CA GLN A 189 12.31 -7.03 -11.43
C GLN A 189 12.20 -6.75 -12.93
N TYR A 190 11.66 -5.58 -13.32
CA TYR A 190 11.59 -5.17 -14.72
C TYR A 190 12.96 -4.76 -15.29
N SER A 191 13.82 -4.12 -14.51
CA SER A 191 15.17 -3.75 -14.93
C SER A 191 16.10 -4.97 -14.99
N ALA A 192 15.92 -5.96 -14.12
CA ALA A 192 16.69 -7.22 -14.15
C ALA A 192 16.37 -8.07 -15.40
N ALA A 193 15.18 -7.98 -15.96
CA ALA A 193 14.81 -8.68 -17.21
C ALA A 193 15.38 -8.03 -18.47
N GLY A 194 15.90 -6.78 -18.42
CA GLY A 194 16.32 -6.04 -19.61
C GLY A 194 17.73 -5.44 -19.62
N LYS A 195 18.29 -5.01 -18.51
CA LYS A 195 19.58 -4.27 -18.48
C LYS A 195 20.57 -4.65 -17.38
N ASN A 196 20.13 -5.11 -16.23
CA ASN A 196 21.04 -5.36 -15.09
C ASN A 196 21.65 -6.76 -15.07
N TYR A 197 21.07 -7.71 -15.77
CA TYR A 197 21.66 -9.06 -15.87
C TYR A 197 22.99 -9.03 -16.63
N SER A 198 23.12 -8.17 -17.64
CA SER A 198 24.38 -8.01 -18.39
C SER A 198 25.45 -7.27 -17.58
N SER A 199 25.11 -6.27 -16.76
CA SER A 199 26.07 -5.55 -15.92
C SER A 199 26.55 -6.40 -14.73
N TYR A 200 25.66 -7.21 -14.13
CA TYR A 200 26.02 -8.13 -13.04
C TYR A 200 26.89 -9.30 -13.53
N LEU A 201 26.63 -9.82 -14.72
CA LEU A 201 27.47 -10.84 -15.36
C LEU A 201 28.81 -10.25 -15.83
N ASN A 202 28.83 -9.05 -16.39
CA ASN A 202 30.07 -8.38 -16.78
C ASN A 202 30.97 -8.06 -15.57
N SER A 203 30.41 -7.64 -14.42
CA SER A 203 31.23 -7.38 -13.23
C SER A 203 31.80 -8.64 -12.56
N LYS A 204 31.10 -9.81 -12.72
CA LYS A 204 31.56 -11.08 -12.13
C LYS A 204 32.55 -11.86 -13.01
N TYR A 205 32.60 -11.58 -14.31
CA TYR A 205 33.46 -12.31 -15.25
C TYR A 205 34.65 -11.50 -15.79
N ASN A 206 34.83 -10.22 -15.39
CA ASN A 206 36.02 -9.44 -15.69
C ASN A 206 37.19 -9.72 -14.72
N PHE A 207 37.35 -10.96 -14.30
CA PHE A 207 38.47 -11.36 -13.40
C PHE A 207 39.73 -11.80 -14.17
N TRP A 208 39.71 -11.66 -15.53
CA TRP A 208 40.84 -12.01 -16.37
C TRP A 208 41.11 -10.88 -17.39
N ALA A 209 41.60 -9.76 -16.90
CA ALA A 209 42.29 -8.76 -17.71
C ALA A 209 43.40 -8.12 -16.86
#